data_0577598cae870c34a4f01154ff24ae4c
#
_entry.id   0577598cae870c34a4f01154ff24ae4c
#
_cell.length_a   1.000
_cell.length_b   1.000
_cell.length_c   1.000
_cell.angle_alpha   90.00
_cell.angle_beta   90.00
_cell.angle_gamma   90.00
#
_symmetry.space_group_name_H-M   'P 1'
#
loop_
_entity.id
_entity.type
_entity.pdbx_description
1 polymer ?
#
loop_
_entity_poly.entity_id
_entity_poly.type
_entity_poly.pdbx_seq_one_letter_code
_entity_poly.pdbx_strand_id
1 'polypeptide(L)'
;MGAKVLIHKDNIYVFHDENVLGTSLELKVAATSQKNADRAEAAVLSEIQRESKALSSYDSASEFSRWAATRGQAVPVSKELFETLSLFDQWRARTNGALDPAAEAVIRVWKDAAKADHMPGQQELAAAVQTVRQPHWSLDASAHTATHLSSTPLVLNTFVKSYIIDHAANAALATSNVDGVVVNIGGDVVVRGILSESIHVADPRSDAENSKPLAHLILSDMAVATSGNYRRGFDIQGQHYSHIVDPRTGQPADGILSATVIARNPVIAGALATSFSVMGADESRKLASSMSGVEYQLVQRDGSKVESAGWRKLASPSMDLAMAAAPAPPRPLPVPQAGVWNAAFELDIILELTHFDFPVRRPYVAIWIEDKDKFPVRTIALWQQKSRYLTDLKNWYRADRMRSMAEGSDLIGTITSATRSPGKYTVKWDGKDNAGKPVKAGTYFVNIEAAREHGTYQMMRQEMDFSGTPKTAQLPGGSEIASATIEYRKAQ
;
A
#
# COMPACT_ATOMS: atom_id res chain seq x y z
N MET A 1 18.09 35.74 3.30
CA MET A 1 19.17 34.73 3.20
C MET A 1 18.69 33.53 4.00
N GLY A 2 18.15 32.51 3.34
CA GLY A 2 17.70 31.28 4.00
C GLY A 2 18.90 30.35 4.19
N ALA A 3 19.24 30.03 5.41
CA ALA A 3 20.19 28.98 5.72
C ALA A 3 19.63 27.65 5.21
N LYS A 4 20.29 27.06 4.20
CA LYS A 4 20.06 25.65 3.84
C LYS A 4 20.52 24.82 5.05
N VAL A 5 19.58 24.31 5.83
CA VAL A 5 19.88 23.29 6.83
C VAL A 5 20.34 22.04 6.07
N LEU A 6 21.60 21.71 6.16
CA LEU A 6 22.15 20.45 5.67
C LEU A 6 21.64 19.36 6.62
N ILE A 7 20.69 18.58 6.15
CA ILE A 7 20.22 17.39 6.89
C ILE A 7 21.37 16.39 6.85
N HIS A 8 22.01 16.14 7.98
CA HIS A 8 22.88 14.98 8.13
C HIS A 8 21.98 13.73 8.10
N LYS A 9 22.35 12.72 7.28
CA LYS A 9 21.64 11.44 7.13
C LYS A 9 21.43 10.72 8.47
N ASP A 10 22.19 11.09 9.49
CA ASP A 10 22.20 10.51 10.84
C ASP A 10 21.06 10.99 11.75
N ASN A 11 20.22 11.94 11.27
CA ASN A 11 19.12 12.52 12.06
C ASN A 11 17.72 12.04 11.59
N ILE A 12 17.65 11.01 10.76
CA ILE A 12 16.37 10.42 10.34
C ILE A 12 16.18 9.09 11.09
N TYR A 13 15.08 9.03 11.87
CA TYR A 13 14.70 7.86 12.63
C TYR A 13 13.51 7.19 11.97
N VAL A 14 13.54 5.85 11.87
CA VAL A 14 12.50 5.06 11.20
C VAL A 14 11.85 4.13 12.21
N PHE A 15 10.51 4.16 12.24
CA PHE A 15 9.69 3.31 13.10
C PHE A 15 8.70 2.52 12.24
N HIS A 16 8.36 1.33 12.68
CA HIS A 16 7.38 0.47 12.05
C HIS A 16 6.44 -0.09 13.12
N ASP A 17 5.13 0.12 12.92
CA ASP A 17 4.09 -0.38 13.80
C ASP A 17 3.08 -1.21 13.03
N GLU A 18 2.57 -2.26 13.66
CA GLU A 18 1.56 -3.14 13.09
C GLU A 18 0.17 -2.83 13.62
N ASN A 19 -0.84 -3.26 12.85
CA ASN A 19 -2.25 -3.12 13.22
C ASN A 19 -2.71 -1.67 13.41
N VAL A 20 -2.06 -0.74 12.70
CA VAL A 20 -2.44 0.66 12.66
C VAL A 20 -3.47 0.85 11.55
N LEU A 21 -4.70 1.23 11.89
CA LEU A 21 -5.83 1.36 10.96
C LEU A 21 -6.04 0.11 10.06
N GLY A 22 -5.81 -1.07 10.63
CA GLY A 22 -5.96 -2.36 9.93
C GLY A 22 -4.81 -2.74 9.00
N THR A 23 -3.71 -1.97 9.01
CA THR A 23 -2.52 -2.23 8.21
C THR A 23 -1.25 -1.94 9.00
N SER A 24 -0.12 -1.66 8.34
CA SER A 24 1.14 -1.25 8.97
C SER A 24 1.35 0.26 8.83
N LEU A 25 2.03 0.84 9.81
CA LEU A 25 2.59 2.18 9.79
C LEU A 25 4.10 2.09 9.56
N GLU A 26 4.62 2.88 8.62
CA GLU A 26 6.01 3.28 8.55
C GLU A 26 6.09 4.78 8.83
N LEU A 27 6.91 5.16 9.80
CA LEU A 27 7.11 6.53 10.22
C LEU A 27 8.59 6.89 10.10
N LYS A 28 8.90 7.96 9.36
CA LYS A 28 10.25 8.55 9.32
C LYS A 28 10.20 9.93 9.96
N VAL A 29 11.11 10.18 10.88
CA VAL A 29 11.18 11.43 11.64
C VAL A 29 12.56 12.04 11.52
N ALA A 30 12.63 13.26 11.01
CA ALA A 30 13.83 14.08 11.10
C ALA A 30 13.83 14.81 12.44
N ALA A 31 14.72 14.42 13.34
CA ALA A 31 14.79 14.97 14.70
C ALA A 31 16.23 15.11 15.19
N THR A 32 16.45 15.98 16.15
CA THR A 32 17.80 16.26 16.69
C THR A 32 18.34 15.14 17.59
N SER A 33 17.49 14.20 18.05
CA SER A 33 17.88 13.06 18.87
C SER A 33 16.84 11.93 18.82
N GLN A 34 17.27 10.69 19.13
CA GLN A 34 16.37 9.55 19.27
C GLN A 34 15.22 9.85 20.23
N LYS A 35 15.49 10.49 21.38
CA LYS A 35 14.45 10.85 22.36
C LYS A 35 13.37 11.77 21.77
N ASN A 36 13.74 12.68 20.88
CA ASN A 36 12.77 13.56 20.21
C ASN A 36 11.98 12.78 19.14
N ALA A 37 12.62 11.88 18.43
CA ALA A 37 11.96 10.97 17.48
C ALA A 37 10.97 10.02 18.18
N ASP A 38 11.33 9.44 19.34
CA ASP A 38 10.44 8.59 20.14
C ASP A 38 9.20 9.35 20.62
N ARG A 39 9.37 10.65 20.95
CA ARG A 39 8.22 11.50 21.31
C ARG A 39 7.30 11.78 20.14
N ALA A 40 7.87 11.97 18.94
CA ALA A 40 7.09 12.17 17.73
C ALA A 40 6.32 10.88 17.36
N GLU A 41 6.95 9.70 17.46
CA GLU A 41 6.27 8.42 17.30
C GLU A 41 5.09 8.28 18.27
N ALA A 42 5.33 8.55 19.55
CA ALA A 42 4.28 8.50 20.57
C ALA A 42 3.12 9.46 20.26
N ALA A 43 3.42 10.68 19.75
CA ALA A 43 2.41 11.65 19.34
C ALA A 43 1.59 11.14 18.14
N VAL A 44 2.24 10.58 17.12
CA VAL A 44 1.58 9.95 15.97
C VAL A 44 0.62 8.86 16.41
N LEU A 45 1.10 7.89 17.22
CA LEU A 45 0.30 6.76 17.66
C LEU A 45 -0.87 7.20 18.56
N SER A 46 -0.64 8.18 19.43
CA SER A 46 -1.69 8.75 20.30
C SER A 46 -2.79 9.43 19.47
N GLU A 47 -2.40 10.20 18.45
CA GLU A 47 -3.35 10.89 17.56
C GLU A 47 -4.16 9.90 16.73
N ILE A 48 -3.51 8.90 16.13
CA ILE A 48 -4.20 7.84 15.41
C ILE A 48 -5.20 7.09 16.29
N GLN A 49 -4.82 6.79 17.54
CA GLN A 49 -5.72 6.12 18.49
C GLN A 49 -6.91 7.00 18.84
N ARG A 50 -6.69 8.30 19.07
CA ARG A 50 -7.74 9.28 19.39
C ARG A 50 -8.77 9.37 18.25
N GLU A 51 -8.29 9.57 17.02
CA GLU A 51 -9.11 9.66 15.81
C GLU A 51 -9.86 8.33 15.51
N SER A 52 -9.20 7.19 15.70
CA SER A 52 -9.83 5.88 15.54
C SER A 52 -11.00 5.66 16.48
N LYS A 53 -10.89 6.13 17.74
CA LYS A 53 -12.01 6.07 18.70
C LYS A 53 -13.20 6.95 18.28
N ALA A 54 -12.94 8.02 17.54
CA ALA A 54 -14.00 8.88 17.02
C ALA A 54 -14.61 8.30 15.72
N LEU A 55 -13.79 7.87 14.77
CA LEU A 55 -14.18 7.70 13.37
C LEU A 55 -14.26 6.23 12.86
N SER A 56 -13.89 5.23 13.67
CA SER A 56 -13.90 3.84 13.22
C SER A 56 -15.32 3.36 12.90
N SER A 57 -15.51 2.84 11.68
CA SER A 57 -16.73 2.16 11.28
C SER A 57 -16.79 0.67 11.69
N TYR A 58 -15.70 0.15 12.29
CA TYR A 58 -15.53 -1.27 12.65
C TYR A 58 -15.53 -1.51 14.15
N ASP A 59 -15.25 -0.48 14.93
CA ASP A 59 -15.32 -0.53 16.39
C ASP A 59 -16.71 -0.07 16.85
N SER A 60 -17.50 -0.99 17.41
CA SER A 60 -18.82 -0.67 17.95
C SER A 60 -18.78 0.34 19.11
N ALA A 61 -17.63 0.49 19.78
CA ALA A 61 -17.40 1.45 20.83
C ALA A 61 -16.97 2.83 20.32
N SER A 62 -16.71 3.01 19.03
CA SER A 62 -16.37 4.30 18.44
C SER A 62 -17.51 5.30 18.56
N GLU A 63 -17.20 6.59 18.54
CA GLU A 63 -18.23 7.64 18.54
C GLU A 63 -19.13 7.54 17.29
N PHE A 64 -18.52 7.35 16.11
CA PHE A 64 -19.26 7.15 14.86
C PHE A 64 -20.26 5.99 14.95
N SER A 65 -19.85 4.83 15.46
CA SER A 65 -20.71 3.65 15.57
C SER A 65 -21.86 3.89 16.57
N ARG A 66 -21.60 4.54 17.69
CA ARG A 66 -22.65 4.94 18.65
C ARG A 66 -23.61 5.96 18.06
N TRP A 67 -23.10 6.97 17.35
CA TRP A 67 -23.92 7.94 16.64
C TRP A 67 -24.77 7.28 15.54
N ALA A 68 -24.18 6.41 14.74
CA ALA A 68 -24.88 5.68 13.68
C ALA A 68 -25.99 4.75 14.20
N ALA A 69 -25.94 4.35 15.48
CA ALA A 69 -27.00 3.61 16.14
C ALA A 69 -28.17 4.50 16.60
N THR A 70 -28.05 5.83 16.61
CA THR A 70 -29.13 6.76 16.94
C THR A 70 -30.04 6.99 15.73
N ARG A 71 -31.25 7.47 15.94
CA ARG A 71 -32.17 7.86 14.87
C ARG A 71 -33.02 9.04 15.21
N GLY A 72 -33.09 10.00 14.26
CA GLY A 72 -33.98 11.15 14.35
C GLY A 72 -33.72 12.09 15.53
N GLN A 73 -32.64 11.87 16.27
CA GLN A 73 -32.27 12.63 17.42
C GLN A 73 -30.97 13.41 17.13
N ALA A 74 -31.00 14.73 17.38
CA ALA A 74 -29.79 15.54 17.34
C ALA A 74 -28.90 15.20 18.53
N VAL A 75 -27.67 14.77 18.26
CA VAL A 75 -26.69 14.35 19.26
C VAL A 75 -25.46 15.25 19.14
N PRO A 76 -24.93 15.81 20.25
CA PRO A 76 -23.62 16.46 20.24
C PRO A 76 -22.55 15.47 19.79
N VAL A 77 -21.68 15.89 18.87
CA VAL A 77 -20.60 15.05 18.33
C VAL A 77 -19.26 15.79 18.45
N SER A 78 -18.16 15.01 18.45
CA SER A 78 -16.82 15.58 18.42
C SER A 78 -16.58 16.43 17.18
N LYS A 79 -15.59 17.30 17.25
CA LYS A 79 -15.15 18.09 16.11
C LYS A 79 -14.78 17.18 14.92
N GLU A 80 -14.07 16.11 15.19
CA GLU A 80 -13.59 15.14 14.20
C GLU A 80 -14.74 14.47 13.45
N LEU A 81 -15.76 14.02 14.17
CA LEU A 81 -16.93 13.39 13.54
C LEU A 81 -17.75 14.42 12.75
N PHE A 82 -17.96 15.63 13.30
CA PHE A 82 -18.67 16.71 12.62
C PHE A 82 -17.96 17.11 11.30
N GLU A 83 -16.65 17.34 11.35
CA GLU A 83 -15.84 17.68 10.17
C GLU A 83 -15.86 16.56 9.14
N THR A 84 -15.72 15.31 9.57
CA THR A 84 -15.73 14.15 8.68
C THR A 84 -17.07 14.03 7.95
N LEU A 85 -18.20 14.13 8.65
CA LEU A 85 -19.52 14.09 8.04
C LEU A 85 -19.73 15.27 7.06
N SER A 86 -19.27 16.47 7.42
CA SER A 86 -19.31 17.65 6.56
C SER A 86 -18.46 17.46 5.30
N LEU A 87 -17.27 16.84 5.42
CA LEU A 87 -16.42 16.51 4.28
C LEU A 87 -17.11 15.49 3.36
N PHE A 88 -17.82 14.50 3.89
CA PHE A 88 -18.58 13.57 3.07
C PHE A 88 -19.69 14.27 2.29
N ASP A 89 -20.43 15.22 2.88
CA ASP A 89 -21.42 16.03 2.16
C ASP A 89 -20.78 16.79 0.99
N GLN A 90 -19.63 17.43 1.22
CA GLN A 90 -18.91 18.17 0.20
C GLN A 90 -18.41 17.25 -0.92
N TRP A 91 -17.81 16.10 -0.59
CA TRP A 91 -17.29 15.16 -1.59
C TRP A 91 -18.39 14.46 -2.35
N ARG A 92 -19.51 14.09 -1.71
CA ARG A 92 -20.69 13.56 -2.37
C ARG A 92 -21.22 14.53 -3.44
N ALA A 93 -21.32 15.81 -3.10
CA ALA A 93 -21.75 16.86 -4.05
C ALA A 93 -20.74 17.03 -5.20
N ARG A 94 -19.43 17.14 -4.90
CA ARG A 94 -18.37 17.35 -5.91
C ARG A 94 -18.24 16.19 -6.88
N THR A 95 -18.46 14.95 -6.43
CA THR A 95 -18.32 13.73 -7.23
C THR A 95 -19.63 13.25 -7.82
N ASN A 96 -20.72 14.04 -7.69
CA ASN A 96 -22.05 13.66 -8.12
C ASN A 96 -22.45 12.26 -7.57
N GLY A 97 -22.12 11.99 -6.32
CA GLY A 97 -22.43 10.73 -5.63
C GLY A 97 -21.51 9.55 -5.92
N ALA A 98 -20.41 9.72 -6.68
CA ALA A 98 -19.44 8.65 -6.89
C ALA A 98 -18.67 8.30 -5.60
N LEU A 99 -18.52 9.25 -4.68
CA LEU A 99 -18.02 9.05 -3.33
C LEU A 99 -19.18 9.20 -2.35
N ASP A 100 -19.57 8.12 -1.70
CA ASP A 100 -20.69 8.10 -0.77
C ASP A 100 -20.45 7.05 0.34
N PRO A 101 -20.53 7.39 1.63
CA PRO A 101 -20.32 6.43 2.71
C PRO A 101 -21.46 5.40 2.80
N ALA A 102 -22.61 5.65 2.18
CA ALA A 102 -23.72 4.72 2.06
C ALA A 102 -23.54 3.66 0.95
N ALA A 103 -22.45 3.72 0.16
CA ALA A 103 -22.08 2.71 -0.83
C ALA A 103 -22.04 1.28 -0.24
N GLU A 104 -21.85 1.16 1.09
CA GLU A 104 -21.93 -0.14 1.81
C GLU A 104 -23.27 -0.85 1.58
N ALA A 105 -24.37 -0.12 1.35
CA ALA A 105 -25.67 -0.74 1.01
C ALA A 105 -25.57 -1.57 -0.29
N VAL A 106 -24.92 -1.05 -1.31
CA VAL A 106 -24.68 -1.76 -2.58
C VAL A 106 -23.63 -2.86 -2.39
N ILE A 107 -22.54 -2.58 -1.66
CA ILE A 107 -21.47 -3.55 -1.39
C ILE A 107 -22.04 -4.80 -0.70
N ARG A 108 -22.99 -4.65 0.22
CA ARG A 108 -23.65 -5.80 0.89
C ARG A 108 -24.42 -6.67 -0.08
N VAL A 109 -25.13 -6.10 -1.05
CA VAL A 109 -25.82 -6.87 -2.09
C VAL A 109 -24.84 -7.73 -2.87
N TRP A 110 -23.69 -7.19 -3.27
CA TRP A 110 -22.64 -7.95 -3.96
C TRP A 110 -21.98 -9.00 -3.06
N LYS A 111 -21.75 -8.69 -1.78
CA LYS A 111 -21.22 -9.66 -0.80
C LYS A 111 -22.16 -10.86 -0.60
N ASP A 112 -23.46 -10.60 -0.51
CA ASP A 112 -24.44 -11.67 -0.29
C ASP A 112 -24.65 -12.49 -1.57
N ALA A 113 -24.64 -11.87 -2.74
CA ALA A 113 -24.63 -12.54 -4.04
C ALA A 113 -23.41 -13.47 -4.21
N ALA A 114 -22.21 -12.99 -3.81
CA ALA A 114 -21.00 -13.80 -3.85
C ALA A 114 -21.04 -15.01 -2.90
N LYS A 115 -21.60 -14.85 -1.68
CA LYS A 115 -21.80 -15.97 -0.76
C LYS A 115 -22.76 -17.03 -1.32
N ALA A 116 -23.74 -16.62 -2.09
CA ALA A 116 -24.73 -17.49 -2.70
C ALA A 116 -24.33 -17.96 -4.12
N ASP A 117 -23.17 -17.57 -4.60
CA ASP A 117 -22.63 -17.85 -5.93
C ASP A 117 -23.60 -17.56 -7.09
N HIS A 118 -24.34 -16.46 -6.98
CA HIS A 118 -25.24 -15.99 -8.04
C HIS A 118 -25.16 -14.47 -8.23
N MET A 119 -25.48 -13.99 -9.43
CA MET A 119 -25.51 -12.56 -9.71
C MET A 119 -26.58 -11.83 -8.90
N PRO A 120 -26.33 -10.59 -8.43
CA PRO A 120 -27.33 -9.77 -7.75
C PRO A 120 -28.56 -9.53 -8.64
N GLY A 121 -29.75 -9.52 -8.02
CA GLY A 121 -30.99 -9.18 -8.71
C GLY A 121 -31.03 -7.70 -9.11
N GLN A 122 -31.52 -7.38 -10.32
CA GLN A 122 -31.63 -5.98 -10.77
C GLN A 122 -32.50 -5.12 -9.85
N GLN A 123 -33.61 -5.68 -9.34
CA GLN A 123 -34.51 -4.96 -8.42
C GLN A 123 -33.80 -4.69 -7.08
N GLU A 124 -33.02 -5.64 -6.58
CA GLU A 124 -32.27 -5.51 -5.34
C GLU A 124 -31.20 -4.43 -5.45
N LEU A 125 -30.41 -4.42 -6.55
CA LEU A 125 -29.44 -3.38 -6.82
C LEU A 125 -30.10 -2.01 -6.96
N ALA A 126 -31.22 -1.92 -7.70
CA ALA A 126 -31.94 -0.67 -7.85
C ALA A 126 -32.48 -0.13 -6.51
N ALA A 127 -32.99 -1.01 -5.63
CA ALA A 127 -33.43 -0.64 -4.29
C ALA A 127 -32.25 -0.13 -3.43
N ALA A 128 -31.09 -0.81 -3.48
CA ALA A 128 -29.88 -0.38 -2.78
C ALA A 128 -29.41 1.00 -3.26
N VAL A 129 -29.36 1.23 -4.58
CA VAL A 129 -29.03 2.55 -5.17
C VAL A 129 -29.98 3.65 -4.72
N GLN A 130 -31.29 3.37 -4.68
CA GLN A 130 -32.29 4.34 -4.17
C GLN A 130 -32.05 4.66 -2.68
N THR A 131 -31.64 3.67 -1.91
CA THR A 131 -31.30 3.84 -0.49
C THR A 131 -30.09 4.76 -0.33
N VAL A 132 -29.03 4.58 -1.15
CA VAL A 132 -27.82 5.45 -1.13
C VAL A 132 -28.14 6.91 -1.44
N ARG A 133 -29.11 7.17 -2.31
CA ARG A 133 -29.47 8.54 -2.74
C ARG A 133 -30.16 9.39 -1.67
N GLN A 134 -30.65 8.76 -0.61
CA GLN A 134 -31.35 9.48 0.46
C GLN A 134 -30.38 10.32 1.32
N PRO A 135 -30.87 11.37 1.99
CA PRO A 135 -30.10 12.02 3.04
C PRO A 135 -29.95 11.08 4.24
N HIS A 136 -28.71 10.91 4.71
CA HIS A 136 -28.39 9.99 5.80
C HIS A 136 -28.20 10.71 7.14
N TRP A 137 -27.87 12.00 7.12
CA TRP A 137 -27.71 12.83 8.29
C TRP A 137 -28.07 14.29 8.00
N SER A 138 -28.20 15.06 9.06
CA SER A 138 -28.17 16.52 9.03
C SER A 138 -27.24 17.04 10.10
N LEU A 139 -26.56 18.15 9.80
CA LEU A 139 -25.60 18.81 10.68
C LEU A 139 -26.13 20.18 11.10
N ASP A 140 -26.02 20.49 12.40
CA ASP A 140 -26.23 21.85 12.93
C ASP A 140 -24.89 22.39 13.43
N ALA A 141 -24.33 23.35 12.67
CA ALA A 141 -23.05 23.96 12.99
C ALA A 141 -23.14 24.85 14.24
N SER A 142 -24.30 25.42 14.53
CA SER A 142 -24.49 26.33 15.67
C SER A 142 -24.53 25.58 17.00
N ALA A 143 -25.19 24.43 17.01
CA ALA A 143 -25.32 23.54 18.15
C ALA A 143 -24.22 22.48 18.21
N HIS A 144 -23.40 22.33 17.15
CA HIS A 144 -22.40 21.28 16.97
C HIS A 144 -22.99 19.88 17.16
N THR A 145 -24.14 19.63 16.53
CA THR A 145 -24.85 18.35 16.59
C THR A 145 -24.98 17.70 15.23
N ALA A 146 -25.10 16.38 15.22
CA ALA A 146 -25.42 15.58 14.05
C ALA A 146 -26.65 14.72 14.33
N THR A 147 -27.58 14.68 13.39
CA THR A 147 -28.79 13.82 13.44
C THR A 147 -28.66 12.72 12.40
N HIS A 148 -28.68 11.47 12.82
CA HIS A 148 -28.72 10.32 11.90
C HIS A 148 -30.17 10.09 11.44
N LEU A 149 -30.42 10.13 10.11
CA LEU A 149 -31.77 10.15 9.53
C LEU A 149 -32.22 8.81 8.96
N SER A 150 -31.27 7.96 8.53
CA SER A 150 -31.57 6.74 7.78
C SER A 150 -31.20 5.47 8.55
N SER A 151 -31.66 4.30 8.04
CA SER A 151 -31.20 2.98 8.50
C SER A 151 -30.11 2.39 7.62
N THR A 152 -29.64 3.17 6.64
CA THR A 152 -28.64 2.73 5.69
C THR A 152 -27.31 2.50 6.39
N PRO A 153 -26.62 1.38 6.15
CA PRO A 153 -25.31 1.19 6.68
C PRO A 153 -24.33 2.22 6.09
N LEU A 154 -23.60 2.90 6.96
CA LEU A 154 -22.60 3.90 6.60
C LEU A 154 -21.20 3.41 6.95
N VAL A 155 -20.24 3.66 6.07
CA VAL A 155 -18.84 3.28 6.30
C VAL A 155 -17.91 4.43 5.87
N LEU A 156 -17.08 4.88 6.80
CA LEU A 156 -16.21 6.06 6.60
C LEU A 156 -14.82 5.68 6.04
N ASN A 157 -14.72 4.79 5.04
CA ASN A 157 -13.43 4.21 4.64
C ASN A 157 -12.65 5.02 3.61
N THR A 158 -13.26 5.91 2.86
CA THR A 158 -12.69 6.48 1.65
C THR A 158 -11.47 7.36 1.93
N PHE A 159 -11.65 8.53 2.50
CA PHE A 159 -10.58 9.48 2.80
C PHE A 159 -10.26 9.60 4.30
N VAL A 160 -11.02 8.93 5.18
CA VAL A 160 -10.83 9.09 6.64
C VAL A 160 -9.46 8.60 7.08
N LYS A 161 -8.90 7.58 6.44
CA LYS A 161 -7.51 7.18 6.68
C LYS A 161 -6.54 8.35 6.40
N SER A 162 -6.69 9.02 5.26
CA SER A 162 -5.86 10.16 4.89
C SER A 162 -6.07 11.37 5.82
N TYR A 163 -7.29 11.57 6.34
CA TYR A 163 -7.60 12.57 7.37
C TYR A 163 -6.82 12.28 8.66
N ILE A 164 -6.86 11.05 9.14
CA ILE A 164 -6.14 10.62 10.35
C ILE A 164 -4.63 10.77 10.17
N ILE A 165 -4.10 10.38 9.00
CA ILE A 165 -2.66 10.48 8.70
C ILE A 165 -2.19 11.95 8.70
N ASP A 166 -3.00 12.89 8.19
CA ASP A 166 -2.66 14.32 8.20
C ASP A 166 -2.55 14.85 9.63
N HIS A 167 -3.52 14.52 10.47
CA HIS A 167 -3.50 14.94 11.88
C HIS A 167 -2.32 14.31 12.63
N ALA A 168 -2.03 13.04 12.39
CA ALA A 168 -0.89 12.36 12.97
C ALA A 168 0.45 13.00 12.54
N ALA A 169 0.61 13.34 11.25
CA ALA A 169 1.79 14.04 10.76
C ALA A 169 1.95 15.43 11.41
N ASN A 170 0.86 16.17 11.57
CA ASN A 170 0.87 17.47 12.24
C ASN A 170 1.20 17.35 13.73
N ALA A 171 0.70 16.31 14.41
CA ALA A 171 1.05 16.03 15.80
C ALA A 171 2.55 15.74 15.99
N ALA A 172 3.15 14.99 15.06
CA ALA A 172 4.60 14.75 15.07
C ALA A 172 5.40 16.07 14.90
N LEU A 173 5.03 16.90 13.92
CA LEU A 173 5.69 18.18 13.67
C LEU A 173 5.54 19.18 14.83
N ALA A 174 4.46 19.09 15.60
CA ALA A 174 4.27 19.90 16.79
C ALA A 174 5.22 19.51 17.95
N THR A 175 5.89 18.36 17.84
CA THR A 175 6.88 17.89 18.82
C THR A 175 8.17 18.72 18.71
N SER A 176 8.70 19.15 19.84
CA SER A 176 9.91 19.97 19.89
C SER A 176 11.11 19.27 19.23
N ASN A 177 11.86 19.99 18.40
CA ASN A 177 13.05 19.52 17.69
C ASN A 177 12.76 18.38 16.68
N VAL A 178 11.59 18.43 16.06
CA VAL A 178 11.21 17.64 14.89
C VAL A 178 11.04 18.59 13.71
N ASP A 179 11.82 18.38 12.66
CA ASP A 179 11.88 19.27 11.49
C ASP A 179 11.13 18.69 10.28
N GLY A 180 10.88 17.39 10.25
CA GLY A 180 10.18 16.74 9.15
C GLY A 180 9.66 15.36 9.53
N VAL A 181 8.62 14.92 8.84
CA VAL A 181 7.97 13.62 9.07
C VAL A 181 7.45 13.04 7.76
N VAL A 182 7.56 11.73 7.65
CA VAL A 182 6.87 10.91 6.64
C VAL A 182 6.01 9.90 7.38
N VAL A 183 4.70 9.93 7.13
CA VAL A 183 3.75 8.95 7.67
C VAL A 183 3.19 8.14 6.51
N ASN A 184 3.46 6.84 6.50
CA ASN A 184 2.94 5.89 5.51
C ASN A 184 2.07 4.84 6.22
N ILE A 185 0.79 4.80 5.90
CA ILE A 185 -0.15 3.80 6.43
C ILE A 185 -0.84 3.09 5.26
N GLY A 186 -0.41 1.85 4.99
CA GLY A 186 -1.00 1.01 3.95
C GLY A 186 -0.97 1.64 2.55
N GLY A 187 0.08 2.41 2.23
CA GLY A 187 0.30 3.03 0.93
C GLY A 187 -0.24 4.45 0.77
N ASP A 188 -1.02 4.97 1.74
CA ASP A 188 -1.29 6.40 1.81
C ASP A 188 -0.13 7.06 2.55
N VAL A 189 0.51 8.03 1.92
CA VAL A 189 1.73 8.66 2.44
C VAL A 189 1.55 10.16 2.54
N VAL A 190 1.99 10.72 3.67
CA VAL A 190 2.08 12.16 3.90
C VAL A 190 3.50 12.53 4.24
N VAL A 191 4.03 13.52 3.52
CA VAL A 191 5.37 14.09 3.75
C VAL A 191 5.18 15.52 4.22
N ARG A 192 5.79 15.88 5.35
CA ARG A 192 5.72 17.23 5.91
C ARG A 192 7.10 17.71 6.38
N GLY A 193 7.25 19.04 6.40
CA GLY A 193 8.48 19.69 6.86
C GLY A 193 9.62 19.57 5.85
N ILE A 194 10.85 19.38 6.34
CA ILE A 194 12.06 19.41 5.51
C ILE A 194 12.35 18.11 4.75
N LEU A 195 11.60 17.05 5.01
CA LEU A 195 11.83 15.75 4.36
C LEU A 195 11.31 15.71 2.92
N SER A 196 12.02 14.92 2.13
CA SER A 196 11.56 14.45 0.82
C SER A 196 11.52 12.92 0.84
N GLU A 197 10.51 12.33 0.26
CA GLU A 197 10.33 10.87 0.22
C GLU A 197 10.22 10.37 -1.21
N SER A 198 10.89 9.24 -1.47
CA SER A 198 10.79 8.52 -2.74
C SER A 198 9.69 7.49 -2.65
N ILE A 199 8.66 7.66 -3.47
CA ILE A 199 7.48 6.79 -3.49
C ILE A 199 7.48 5.97 -4.76
N HIS A 200 7.27 4.67 -4.62
CA HIS A 200 7.11 3.75 -5.74
C HIS A 200 5.62 3.47 -5.99
N VAL A 201 5.14 3.81 -7.17
CA VAL A 201 3.77 3.48 -7.59
C VAL A 201 3.76 2.06 -8.15
N ALA A 202 3.06 1.15 -7.47
CA ALA A 202 2.99 -0.25 -7.89
C ALA A 202 2.25 -0.44 -9.22
N ASP A 203 2.66 -1.44 -10.01
CA ASP A 203 1.90 -1.85 -11.21
C ASP A 203 0.71 -2.72 -10.78
N PRO A 204 -0.55 -2.30 -11.01
CA PRO A 204 -1.73 -3.08 -10.63
C PRO A 204 -1.87 -4.39 -11.40
N ARG A 205 -1.12 -4.57 -12.48
CA ARG A 205 -1.14 -5.78 -13.32
C ARG A 205 -0.17 -6.86 -12.82
N SER A 206 0.67 -6.52 -11.85
CA SER A 206 1.64 -7.45 -11.28
C SER A 206 1.25 -7.86 -9.88
N ASP A 207 1.20 -9.18 -9.63
CA ASP A 207 0.95 -9.73 -8.31
C ASP A 207 2.20 -9.79 -7.42
N ALA A 208 3.39 -9.52 -8.00
CA ALA A 208 4.64 -9.60 -7.26
C ALA A 208 4.88 -8.34 -6.41
N GLU A 209 5.19 -8.56 -5.13
CA GLU A 209 5.47 -7.52 -4.13
C GLU A 209 6.66 -6.61 -4.51
N ASN A 210 7.61 -7.15 -5.29
CA ASN A 210 8.82 -6.46 -5.72
C ASN A 210 8.86 -6.25 -7.25
N SER A 211 7.71 -6.18 -7.91
CA SER A 211 7.64 -5.86 -9.33
C SER A 211 8.19 -4.46 -9.64
N LYS A 212 8.58 -4.23 -10.88
CA LYS A 212 9.03 -2.92 -11.34
C LYS A 212 7.90 -1.90 -11.16
N PRO A 213 8.14 -0.79 -10.42
CA PRO A 213 7.10 0.21 -10.22
C PRO A 213 6.76 0.93 -11.53
N LEU A 214 5.52 1.36 -11.66
CA LEU A 214 5.04 2.18 -12.79
C LEU A 214 5.66 3.56 -12.82
N ALA A 215 5.94 4.12 -11.65
CA ALA A 215 6.53 5.44 -11.49
C ALA A 215 7.31 5.52 -10.18
N HIS A 216 8.34 6.36 -10.18
CA HIS A 216 9.05 6.83 -9.00
C HIS A 216 8.69 8.30 -8.79
N LEU A 217 8.16 8.63 -7.63
CA LEU A 217 7.78 9.99 -7.27
C LEU A 217 8.73 10.49 -6.19
N ILE A 218 9.13 11.77 -6.27
CA ILE A 218 9.81 12.44 -5.17
C ILE A 218 8.87 13.49 -4.62
N LEU A 219 8.40 13.28 -3.40
CA LEU A 219 7.42 14.14 -2.75
C LEU A 219 8.05 14.93 -1.61
N SER A 220 7.72 16.23 -1.52
CA SER A 220 8.09 17.14 -0.45
C SER A 220 6.88 17.98 -0.09
N ASP A 221 6.47 18.00 1.16
CA ASP A 221 5.29 18.71 1.68
C ASP A 221 3.99 18.39 0.89
N MET A 222 3.84 17.14 0.50
CA MET A 222 2.74 16.59 -0.30
C MET A 222 2.21 15.30 0.32
N ALA A 223 1.06 14.86 -0.18
CA ALA A 223 0.48 13.56 0.12
C ALA A 223 0.21 12.78 -1.16
N VAL A 224 0.26 11.45 -1.07
CA VAL A 224 -0.16 10.54 -2.12
C VAL A 224 -1.09 9.49 -1.54
N ALA A 225 -2.14 9.18 -2.28
CA ALA A 225 -3.04 8.06 -1.99
C ALA A 225 -3.28 7.26 -3.27
N THR A 226 -3.41 5.94 -3.12
CA THR A 226 -3.72 5.04 -4.23
C THR A 226 -4.92 4.18 -3.90
N SER A 227 -5.91 4.19 -4.77
CA SER A 227 -7.04 3.29 -4.77
C SER A 227 -6.87 2.27 -5.90
N GLY A 228 -7.12 0.98 -5.62
CA GLY A 228 -6.99 -0.06 -6.63
C GLY A 228 -8.03 -1.17 -6.43
N ASN A 229 -8.52 -1.71 -7.55
CA ASN A 229 -9.58 -2.73 -7.57
C ASN A 229 -9.06 -4.14 -7.87
N TYR A 230 -7.77 -4.32 -8.06
CA TYR A 230 -7.17 -5.54 -8.61
C TYR A 230 -6.88 -6.66 -7.60
N ARG A 231 -6.86 -6.34 -6.27
CA ARG A 231 -6.52 -7.33 -5.22
C ARG A 231 -7.70 -7.76 -4.36
N ARG A 232 -8.78 -6.99 -4.34
CA ARG A 232 -9.95 -7.25 -3.50
C ARG A 232 -11.20 -7.25 -4.35
N GLY A 233 -12.13 -8.15 -4.07
CA GLY A 233 -13.38 -8.21 -4.83
C GLY A 233 -14.27 -9.34 -4.38
N PHE A 234 -15.19 -9.69 -5.27
CA PHE A 234 -16.20 -10.73 -5.13
C PHE A 234 -16.00 -11.74 -6.25
N ASP A 235 -15.97 -13.02 -5.94
CA ASP A 235 -15.94 -14.08 -6.93
C ASP A 235 -17.32 -14.69 -7.03
N ILE A 236 -17.92 -14.64 -8.22
CA ILE A 236 -19.26 -15.16 -8.51
C ILE A 236 -19.18 -15.98 -9.79
N GLN A 237 -19.54 -17.25 -9.74
CA GLN A 237 -19.53 -18.18 -10.90
C GLN A 237 -18.17 -18.19 -11.62
N GLY A 238 -17.08 -18.12 -10.86
CA GLY A 238 -15.71 -18.12 -11.39
C GLY A 238 -15.25 -16.79 -12.02
N GLN A 239 -16.06 -15.75 -11.97
CA GLN A 239 -15.70 -14.41 -12.43
C GLN A 239 -15.43 -13.47 -11.24
N HIS A 240 -14.32 -12.72 -11.32
CA HIS A 240 -13.93 -11.73 -10.32
C HIS A 240 -14.57 -10.37 -10.59
N TYR A 241 -15.17 -9.75 -9.55
CA TYR A 241 -15.76 -8.42 -9.57
C TYR A 241 -15.08 -7.52 -8.53
N SER A 242 -14.85 -6.27 -8.88
CA SER A 242 -14.23 -5.29 -7.97
C SER A 242 -15.04 -5.10 -6.69
N HIS A 243 -14.37 -4.94 -5.55
CA HIS A 243 -15.00 -4.50 -4.31
C HIS A 243 -15.39 -3.02 -4.30
N ILE A 244 -14.83 -2.23 -5.24
CA ILE A 244 -15.21 -0.84 -5.45
C ILE A 244 -16.44 -0.85 -6.34
N VAL A 245 -17.54 -0.30 -5.84
CA VAL A 245 -18.81 -0.17 -6.57
C VAL A 245 -19.11 1.28 -6.87
N ASP A 246 -19.78 1.55 -7.98
CA ASP A 246 -20.35 2.86 -8.24
C ASP A 246 -21.70 2.99 -7.51
N PRO A 247 -21.81 3.83 -6.48
CA PRO A 247 -23.03 3.95 -5.69
C PRO A 247 -24.21 4.51 -6.50
N ARG A 248 -23.92 5.13 -7.65
CA ARG A 248 -24.92 5.75 -8.55
C ARG A 248 -25.64 4.73 -9.42
N THR A 249 -24.93 3.65 -9.76
CA THR A 249 -25.42 2.59 -10.68
C THR A 249 -25.61 1.24 -10.00
N GLY A 250 -24.93 1.02 -8.88
CA GLY A 250 -24.92 -0.26 -8.18
C GLY A 250 -23.96 -1.29 -8.79
N GLN A 251 -23.20 -0.93 -9.83
CA GLN A 251 -22.29 -1.85 -10.51
C GLN A 251 -20.86 -1.75 -9.96
N PRO A 252 -20.09 -2.85 -9.99
CA PRO A 252 -18.65 -2.80 -9.71
C PRO A 252 -17.93 -1.87 -10.68
N ALA A 253 -17.04 -1.04 -10.16
CA ALA A 253 -16.20 -0.18 -10.96
C ALA A 253 -14.98 -0.95 -11.46
N ASP A 254 -14.88 -1.20 -12.75
CA ASP A 254 -13.85 -2.04 -13.36
C ASP A 254 -13.04 -1.34 -14.46
N GLY A 255 -13.39 -0.10 -14.80
CA GLY A 255 -12.71 0.67 -15.85
C GLY A 255 -11.29 1.13 -15.47
N ILE A 256 -11.04 1.38 -14.17
CA ILE A 256 -9.74 1.84 -13.63
C ILE A 256 -9.18 0.77 -12.68
N LEU A 257 -8.02 0.20 -13.02
CA LEU A 257 -7.32 -0.77 -12.17
C LEU A 257 -6.69 -0.11 -10.95
N SER A 258 -6.08 1.07 -11.12
CA SER A 258 -5.58 1.87 -10.01
C SER A 258 -5.64 3.36 -10.32
N ALA A 259 -5.90 4.16 -9.30
CA ALA A 259 -5.88 5.60 -9.32
C ALA A 259 -4.93 6.10 -8.24
N THR A 260 -3.78 6.64 -8.63
CA THR A 260 -2.83 7.30 -7.73
C THR A 260 -3.01 8.80 -7.84
N VAL A 261 -3.23 9.46 -6.72
CA VAL A 261 -3.47 10.92 -6.66
C VAL A 261 -2.48 11.56 -5.69
N ILE A 262 -1.90 12.68 -6.13
CA ILE A 262 -0.99 13.52 -5.35
C ILE A 262 -1.67 14.86 -5.13
N ALA A 263 -1.69 15.31 -3.89
CA ALA A 263 -2.17 16.62 -3.50
C ALA A 263 -1.45 17.12 -2.25
N ARG A 264 -1.46 18.41 -1.99
CA ARG A 264 -0.92 18.96 -0.74
C ARG A 264 -1.78 18.56 0.47
N ASN A 265 -3.10 18.50 0.28
CA ASN A 265 -4.04 18.05 1.30
C ASN A 265 -4.30 16.54 1.15
N PRO A 266 -4.00 15.72 2.18
CA PRO A 266 -4.17 14.27 2.12
C PRO A 266 -5.63 13.82 1.92
N VAL A 267 -6.60 14.55 2.49
CA VAL A 267 -8.03 14.26 2.32
C VAL A 267 -8.42 14.39 0.85
N ILE A 268 -7.88 15.39 0.14
CA ILE A 268 -8.09 15.55 -1.30
C ILE A 268 -7.50 14.35 -2.06
N ALA A 269 -6.27 13.95 -1.73
CA ALA A 269 -5.63 12.81 -2.38
C ALA A 269 -6.43 11.51 -2.17
N GLY A 270 -6.84 11.19 -0.94
CA GLY A 270 -7.61 9.99 -0.61
C GLY A 270 -9.02 9.98 -1.22
N ALA A 271 -9.73 11.12 -1.15
CA ALA A 271 -11.06 11.24 -1.73
C ALA A 271 -11.05 11.10 -3.26
N LEU A 272 -10.08 11.75 -3.93
CA LEU A 272 -9.96 11.66 -5.39
C LEU A 272 -9.47 10.29 -5.84
N ALA A 273 -8.54 9.65 -5.12
CA ALA A 273 -8.09 8.30 -5.47
C ALA A 273 -9.28 7.32 -5.52
N THR A 274 -10.14 7.32 -4.51
CA THR A 274 -11.35 6.50 -4.49
C THR A 274 -12.34 6.93 -5.58
N SER A 275 -12.62 8.24 -5.70
CA SER A 275 -13.58 8.75 -6.68
C SER A 275 -13.17 8.41 -8.11
N PHE A 276 -11.87 8.55 -8.45
CA PHE A 276 -11.36 8.29 -9.79
C PHE A 276 -11.42 6.81 -10.16
N SER A 277 -11.30 5.91 -9.18
CA SER A 277 -11.53 4.47 -9.40
C SER A 277 -12.97 4.16 -9.79
N VAL A 278 -13.94 5.00 -9.34
CA VAL A 278 -15.38 4.85 -9.64
C VAL A 278 -15.76 5.56 -10.93
N MET A 279 -15.31 6.82 -11.12
CA MET A 279 -15.78 7.73 -12.16
C MET A 279 -15.24 7.40 -13.56
N GLY A 280 -14.14 6.70 -13.67
CA GLY A 280 -13.45 6.52 -14.94
C GLY A 280 -12.64 7.76 -15.38
N ALA A 281 -11.93 7.64 -16.52
CA ALA A 281 -10.89 8.60 -16.88
C ALA A 281 -11.40 10.01 -17.24
N ASP A 282 -12.49 10.12 -18.00
CA ASP A 282 -12.98 11.41 -18.50
C ASP A 282 -13.65 12.24 -17.41
N GLU A 283 -14.48 11.62 -16.60
CA GLU A 283 -15.12 12.26 -15.45
C GLU A 283 -14.06 12.70 -14.42
N SER A 284 -13.05 11.83 -14.16
CA SER A 284 -11.91 12.12 -13.28
C SER A 284 -11.10 13.33 -13.77
N ARG A 285 -10.81 13.39 -15.07
CA ARG A 285 -10.10 14.53 -15.68
C ARG A 285 -10.88 15.83 -15.50
N LYS A 286 -12.20 15.80 -15.74
CA LYS A 286 -13.07 16.96 -15.56
C LYS A 286 -13.08 17.45 -14.11
N LEU A 287 -13.19 16.56 -13.15
CA LEU A 287 -13.15 16.92 -11.72
C LEU A 287 -11.79 17.49 -11.34
N ALA A 288 -10.69 16.82 -11.71
CA ALA A 288 -9.34 17.27 -11.39
C ALA A 288 -9.04 18.67 -11.99
N SER A 289 -9.52 18.97 -13.20
CA SER A 289 -9.31 20.27 -13.84
C SER A 289 -9.96 21.45 -13.09
N SER A 290 -10.93 21.18 -12.23
CA SER A 290 -11.55 22.18 -11.36
C SER A 290 -10.79 22.43 -10.05
N MET A 291 -9.68 21.70 -9.80
CA MET A 291 -8.92 21.73 -8.55
C MET A 291 -7.45 22.02 -8.85
N SER A 292 -6.88 23.02 -8.18
CA SER A 292 -5.45 23.35 -8.33
C SER A 292 -4.58 22.44 -7.47
N GLY A 293 -3.38 22.11 -7.97
CA GLY A 293 -2.38 21.35 -7.20
C GLY A 293 -2.71 19.87 -7.02
N VAL A 294 -3.57 19.32 -7.87
CA VAL A 294 -3.88 17.88 -7.93
C VAL A 294 -3.21 17.27 -9.13
N GLU A 295 -2.38 16.27 -8.89
CA GLU A 295 -1.76 15.45 -9.93
C GLU A 295 -2.18 14.00 -9.78
N TYR A 296 -2.31 13.27 -10.90
CA TYR A 296 -2.79 11.90 -10.87
C TYR A 296 -2.25 11.05 -12.01
N GLN A 297 -2.22 9.75 -11.77
CA GLN A 297 -2.06 8.70 -12.77
C GLN A 297 -3.17 7.66 -12.59
N LEU A 298 -3.91 7.39 -13.65
CA LEU A 298 -4.91 6.32 -13.73
C LEU A 298 -4.36 5.21 -14.62
N VAL A 299 -4.47 3.97 -14.17
CA VAL A 299 -4.20 2.79 -14.98
C VAL A 299 -5.55 2.19 -15.35
N GLN A 300 -5.88 2.18 -16.64
CA GLN A 300 -7.13 1.62 -17.14
C GLN A 300 -7.07 0.09 -17.26
N ARG A 301 -8.21 -0.55 -17.44
CA ARG A 301 -8.31 -2.00 -17.56
C ARG A 301 -7.49 -2.58 -18.73
N ASP A 302 -7.36 -1.85 -19.83
CA ASP A 302 -6.52 -2.22 -20.97
C ASP A 302 -5.01 -1.98 -20.75
N GLY A 303 -4.63 -1.49 -19.56
CA GLY A 303 -3.26 -1.15 -19.19
C GLY A 303 -2.80 0.23 -19.68
N SER A 304 -3.63 0.97 -20.41
CA SER A 304 -3.32 2.35 -20.80
C SER A 304 -3.29 3.28 -19.58
N LYS A 305 -2.48 4.35 -19.67
CA LYS A 305 -2.28 5.31 -18.59
C LYS A 305 -2.86 6.66 -18.96
N VAL A 306 -3.60 7.26 -18.02
CA VAL A 306 -4.06 8.63 -18.12
C VAL A 306 -3.40 9.43 -17.01
N GLU A 307 -2.66 10.47 -17.38
CA GLU A 307 -1.86 11.28 -16.46
C GLU A 307 -2.28 12.75 -16.54
N SER A 308 -2.23 13.43 -15.40
CA SER A 308 -2.35 14.89 -15.36
C SER A 308 -1.10 15.56 -15.94
N ALA A 309 -1.24 16.84 -16.34
CA ALA A 309 -0.17 17.58 -17.00
C ALA A 309 1.10 17.74 -16.12
N GLY A 310 0.92 17.84 -14.81
CA GLY A 310 2.03 17.99 -13.86
C GLY A 310 2.61 16.66 -13.34
N TRP A 311 1.96 15.51 -13.61
CA TRP A 311 2.43 14.21 -13.13
C TRP A 311 3.90 13.93 -13.46
N ARG A 312 4.29 14.17 -14.73
CA ARG A 312 5.66 13.90 -15.20
C ARG A 312 6.73 14.78 -14.54
N LYS A 313 6.34 15.90 -13.93
CA LYS A 313 7.29 16.76 -13.18
C LYS A 313 7.62 16.19 -11.82
N LEU A 314 6.71 15.40 -11.23
CA LEU A 314 6.86 14.71 -9.96
C LEU A 314 7.43 13.31 -10.14
N ALA A 315 7.16 12.70 -11.29
CA ALA A 315 7.71 11.40 -11.65
C ALA A 315 9.17 11.59 -12.12
N SER A 316 10.12 11.11 -11.32
CA SER A 316 11.50 10.96 -11.81
C SER A 316 11.51 9.94 -12.94
N PRO A 317 12.21 10.19 -14.07
CA PRO A 317 12.49 9.14 -15.03
C PRO A 317 13.15 7.98 -14.26
N SER A 318 12.62 6.77 -14.36
CA SER A 318 13.35 5.58 -13.89
C SER A 318 14.75 5.67 -14.50
N MET A 319 15.81 5.31 -13.76
CA MET A 319 17.20 5.39 -14.28
C MET A 319 17.37 4.69 -15.64
N ASP A 320 16.48 3.78 -16.01
CA ASP A 320 16.41 3.15 -17.34
C ASP A 320 15.99 4.11 -18.47
N LEU A 321 15.25 5.20 -18.17
CA LEU A 321 14.85 6.22 -19.17
C LEU A 321 15.90 7.32 -19.33
N ALA A 322 16.74 7.56 -18.34
CA ALA A 322 17.85 8.54 -18.48
C ALA A 322 18.93 8.05 -19.47
N MET A 323 19.01 6.74 -19.74
CA MET A 323 19.86 6.19 -20.82
C MET A 323 19.19 6.14 -22.20
N ALA A 324 17.88 6.44 -22.29
CA ALA A 324 17.11 6.38 -23.55
C ALA A 324 17.00 7.73 -24.28
N ALA A 325 17.63 8.81 -23.79
CA ALA A 325 17.52 10.16 -24.36
C ALA A 325 18.49 10.48 -25.52
N ALA A 326 19.24 9.47 -26.02
CA ALA A 326 19.95 9.57 -27.30
C ALA A 326 19.36 8.57 -28.28
N PRO A 327 19.09 8.90 -29.54
CA PRO A 327 18.69 7.91 -30.54
C PRO A 327 19.88 6.99 -30.78
N ALA A 328 19.94 5.90 -30.02
CA ALA A 328 20.86 4.83 -30.25
C ALA A 328 20.45 4.09 -31.55
N PRO A 329 21.39 3.70 -32.42
CA PRO A 329 21.10 2.82 -33.54
C PRO A 329 20.40 1.55 -33.02
N PRO A 330 19.56 0.88 -33.81
CA PRO A 330 18.83 -0.30 -33.38
C PRO A 330 19.81 -1.31 -32.79
N ARG A 331 19.75 -1.53 -31.48
CA ARG A 331 20.54 -2.58 -30.82
C ARG A 331 20.04 -3.91 -31.36
N PRO A 332 20.95 -4.74 -31.89
CA PRO A 332 20.60 -6.14 -32.12
C PRO A 332 20.07 -6.73 -30.82
N LEU A 333 19.01 -7.53 -30.90
CA LEU A 333 18.50 -8.32 -29.79
C LEU A 333 19.70 -8.98 -29.09
N PRO A 334 19.82 -8.92 -27.76
CA PRO A 334 20.94 -9.52 -27.06
C PRO A 334 21.02 -11.00 -27.44
N VAL A 335 22.06 -11.37 -28.12
CA VAL A 335 22.41 -12.77 -28.36
C VAL A 335 22.67 -13.33 -26.95
N PRO A 336 22.04 -14.46 -26.55
CA PRO A 336 22.32 -15.06 -25.27
C PRO A 336 23.80 -15.31 -25.12
N GLN A 337 24.48 -14.61 -24.23
CA GLN A 337 25.86 -14.90 -23.87
C GLN A 337 25.86 -16.26 -23.16
N ALA A 338 26.52 -17.25 -23.74
CA ALA A 338 26.63 -18.56 -23.12
C ALA A 338 27.17 -18.43 -21.69
N GLY A 339 26.46 -18.99 -20.73
CA GLY A 339 26.87 -18.99 -19.32
C GLY A 339 26.37 -17.83 -18.45
N VAL A 340 25.49 -16.93 -18.98
CA VAL A 340 24.82 -15.88 -18.19
C VAL A 340 23.33 -16.19 -18.08
N TRP A 341 22.68 -15.74 -17.01
CA TRP A 341 21.22 -15.82 -16.84
C TRP A 341 20.48 -15.35 -18.08
N ASN A 342 19.52 -16.14 -18.52
CA ASN A 342 18.71 -15.81 -19.68
C ASN A 342 17.60 -14.82 -19.27
N ALA A 343 17.71 -13.58 -19.76
CA ALA A 343 16.74 -12.51 -19.45
C ALA A 343 15.29 -12.78 -19.92
N ALA A 344 15.08 -13.83 -20.74
CA ALA A 344 13.73 -14.30 -21.08
C ALA A 344 13.08 -15.16 -19.98
N PHE A 345 13.77 -15.38 -18.85
CA PHE A 345 13.29 -16.16 -17.73
C PHE A 345 13.22 -15.31 -16.45
N GLU A 346 12.30 -15.66 -15.58
CA GLU A 346 12.15 -15.12 -14.24
C GLU A 346 11.93 -16.24 -13.22
N LEU A 347 12.21 -15.96 -11.97
CA LEU A 347 11.91 -16.84 -10.85
C LEU A 347 10.79 -16.23 -10.03
N ASP A 348 9.66 -16.91 -9.92
CA ASP A 348 8.59 -16.58 -9.00
C ASP A 348 8.75 -17.40 -7.71
N ILE A 349 8.72 -16.73 -6.57
CA ILE A 349 8.70 -17.34 -5.25
C ILE A 349 7.38 -16.97 -4.61
N ILE A 350 6.50 -17.95 -4.51
CA ILE A 350 5.14 -17.81 -4.00
C ILE A 350 5.14 -18.43 -2.61
N LEU A 351 4.83 -17.65 -1.58
CA LEU A 351 4.74 -18.15 -0.21
C LEU A 351 3.41 -17.77 0.42
N GLU A 352 2.92 -18.62 1.31
CA GLU A 352 1.72 -18.40 2.10
C GLU A 352 2.08 -18.34 3.58
N LEU A 353 1.84 -17.20 4.23
CA LEU A 353 2.05 -17.04 5.66
C LEU A 353 0.92 -17.68 6.42
N THR A 354 1.26 -18.42 7.48
CA THR A 354 0.31 -19.19 8.31
C THR A 354 -0.70 -18.27 8.98
N HIS A 355 -1.98 -18.65 8.90
CA HIS A 355 -3.05 -18.02 9.67
C HIS A 355 -3.12 -18.66 11.07
N PHE A 356 -3.36 -17.84 12.09
CA PHE A 356 -3.56 -18.26 13.47
C PHE A 356 -4.90 -17.73 13.96
N ASP A 357 -5.66 -18.57 14.66
CA ASP A 357 -6.98 -18.22 15.20
C ASP A 357 -6.91 -17.33 16.45
N PHE A 358 -5.71 -17.02 16.91
CA PHE A 358 -5.45 -16.15 18.06
C PHE A 358 -4.46 -15.03 17.70
N PRO A 359 -4.51 -13.87 18.37
CA PRO A 359 -3.62 -12.76 18.07
C PRO A 359 -2.15 -13.16 18.27
N VAL A 360 -1.37 -13.08 17.19
CA VAL A 360 0.08 -13.30 17.20
C VAL A 360 0.78 -12.16 16.47
N ARG A 361 2.04 -11.92 16.82
CA ARG A 361 2.88 -11.01 16.07
C ARG A 361 3.18 -11.58 14.69
N ARG A 362 3.27 -10.71 13.69
CA ARG A 362 3.60 -11.11 12.32
C ARG A 362 5.05 -11.59 12.24
N PRO A 363 5.37 -12.60 11.43
CA PRO A 363 6.74 -13.07 11.29
C PRO A 363 7.60 -12.05 10.53
N TYR A 364 8.86 -11.94 10.92
CA TYR A 364 9.93 -11.40 10.08
C TYR A 364 10.22 -12.43 9.00
N VAL A 365 10.41 -11.98 7.76
CA VAL A 365 10.68 -12.89 6.63
C VAL A 365 11.84 -12.34 5.82
N ALA A 366 12.81 -13.20 5.52
CA ALA A 366 13.85 -12.94 4.56
C ALA A 366 13.81 -13.95 3.43
N ILE A 367 13.96 -13.45 2.18
CA ILE A 367 14.06 -14.28 0.97
C ILE A 367 15.31 -13.86 0.24
N TRP A 368 16.23 -14.81 0.02
CA TRP A 368 17.49 -14.51 -0.63
C TRP A 368 18.00 -15.68 -1.48
N ILE A 369 18.89 -15.36 -2.41
CA ILE A 369 19.56 -16.31 -3.29
C ILE A 369 21.01 -16.46 -2.85
N GLU A 370 21.49 -17.69 -2.79
CA GLU A 370 22.90 -18.03 -2.61
C GLU A 370 23.41 -18.80 -3.83
N ASP A 371 24.71 -18.63 -4.14
CA ASP A 371 25.37 -19.44 -5.13
C ASP A 371 25.71 -20.84 -4.59
N LYS A 372 26.37 -21.65 -5.40
CA LYS A 372 26.83 -23.01 -5.04
C LYS A 372 27.78 -23.04 -3.84
N ASP A 373 28.50 -21.96 -3.60
CA ASP A 373 29.47 -21.82 -2.52
C ASP A 373 28.82 -21.20 -1.26
N LYS A 374 27.47 -21.04 -1.25
CA LYS A 374 26.66 -20.46 -0.20
C LYS A 374 26.95 -18.97 0.04
N PHE A 375 27.50 -18.28 -0.97
CA PHE A 375 27.64 -16.84 -0.89
C PHE A 375 26.33 -16.16 -1.28
N PRO A 376 25.83 -15.20 -0.51
CA PRO A 376 24.57 -14.51 -0.79
C PRO A 376 24.73 -13.57 -2.01
N VAL A 377 23.98 -13.87 -3.05
CA VAL A 377 24.02 -13.16 -4.35
C VAL A 377 23.01 -12.03 -4.38
N ARG A 378 21.79 -12.30 -3.86
CA ARG A 378 20.69 -11.35 -3.89
C ARG A 378 19.78 -11.54 -2.68
N THR A 379 19.52 -10.49 -1.92
CA THR A 379 18.34 -10.44 -1.03
C THR A 379 17.18 -9.89 -1.84
N ILE A 380 16.09 -10.69 -1.96
CA ILE A 380 14.92 -10.37 -2.77
C ILE A 380 13.88 -9.61 -1.94
N ALA A 381 13.66 -10.07 -0.70
CA ALA A 381 12.73 -9.44 0.24
C ALA A 381 13.23 -9.55 1.68
N LEU A 382 12.98 -8.51 2.44
CA LEU A 382 13.22 -8.46 3.88
C LEU A 382 12.04 -7.74 4.55
N TRP A 383 11.16 -8.53 5.20
CA TRP A 383 9.99 -8.00 5.89
C TRP A 383 10.27 -7.96 7.39
N GLN A 384 10.26 -6.76 7.96
CA GLN A 384 10.59 -6.54 9.38
C GLN A 384 9.74 -5.44 10.01
N GLN A 385 9.69 -5.43 11.34
CA GLN A 385 9.08 -4.36 12.13
C GLN A 385 10.15 -3.56 12.89
N LYS A 386 11.02 -4.25 13.62
CA LYS A 386 12.06 -3.62 14.46
C LYS A 386 13.42 -4.21 14.13
N SER A 387 14.35 -3.37 13.70
CA SER A 387 15.70 -3.82 13.26
C SER A 387 16.47 -4.61 14.32
N ARG A 388 16.19 -4.40 15.63
CA ARG A 388 16.81 -5.16 16.73
C ARG A 388 16.52 -6.65 16.70
N TYR A 389 15.42 -7.09 16.05
CA TYR A 389 15.05 -8.51 15.93
C TYR A 389 15.46 -9.13 14.59
N LEU A 390 16.18 -8.43 13.73
CA LEU A 390 16.75 -9.02 12.52
C LEU A 390 17.71 -10.16 12.82
N THR A 391 18.30 -10.19 13.99
CA THR A 391 19.13 -11.30 14.49
C THR A 391 18.36 -12.60 14.68
N ASP A 392 17.03 -12.54 14.75
CA ASP A 392 16.17 -13.75 14.84
C ASP A 392 16.10 -14.48 13.49
N LEU A 393 16.31 -13.78 12.36
CA LEU A 393 16.57 -14.36 11.05
C LEU A 393 18.04 -14.79 10.96
N LYS A 394 18.38 -15.86 11.65
CA LYS A 394 19.77 -16.26 11.97
C LYS A 394 20.63 -16.56 10.75
N ASN A 395 20.04 -17.21 9.74
CA ASN A 395 20.77 -17.59 8.53
C ASN A 395 20.93 -16.40 7.60
N TRP A 396 19.85 -15.64 7.34
CA TRP A 396 19.92 -14.45 6.52
C TRP A 396 20.86 -13.41 7.14
N TYR A 397 20.74 -13.14 8.44
CA TYR A 397 21.58 -12.17 9.14
C TYR A 397 23.07 -12.50 9.04
N ARG A 398 23.44 -13.77 9.17
CA ARG A 398 24.80 -14.23 8.98
C ARG A 398 25.27 -14.09 7.54
N ALA A 399 24.43 -14.48 6.58
CA ALA A 399 24.71 -14.35 5.16
C ALA A 399 24.89 -12.88 4.74
N ASP A 400 24.00 -11.98 5.18
CA ASP A 400 24.09 -10.56 4.88
C ASP A 400 25.33 -9.90 5.50
N ARG A 401 25.71 -10.27 6.73
CA ARG A 401 26.97 -9.80 7.32
C ARG A 401 28.20 -10.24 6.52
N MET A 402 28.23 -11.48 6.05
CA MET A 402 29.32 -11.99 5.20
C MET A 402 29.39 -11.20 3.88
N ARG A 403 28.26 -10.94 3.25
CA ARG A 403 28.14 -10.12 2.05
C ARG A 403 28.60 -8.68 2.31
N SER A 404 28.08 -8.06 3.37
CA SER A 404 28.41 -6.66 3.72
C SER A 404 29.91 -6.46 3.97
N MET A 405 30.56 -7.43 4.59
CA MET A 405 32.04 -7.42 4.76
C MET A 405 32.78 -7.54 3.42
N ALA A 406 32.25 -8.33 2.47
CA ALA A 406 32.88 -8.53 1.16
C ALA A 406 32.63 -7.36 0.20
N GLU A 407 31.44 -6.77 0.21
CA GLU A 407 31.00 -5.73 -0.72
C GLU A 407 31.12 -4.31 -0.19
N GLY A 408 31.31 -4.13 1.13
CA GLY A 408 31.38 -2.82 1.78
C GLY A 408 30.08 -2.03 1.74
N SER A 409 28.93 -2.71 1.54
CA SER A 409 27.61 -2.10 1.36
C SER A 409 26.59 -2.59 2.39
N ASP A 410 25.74 -1.69 2.90
CA ASP A 410 24.57 -2.02 3.73
C ASP A 410 23.31 -1.98 2.87
N LEU A 411 22.56 -3.09 2.83
CA LEU A 411 21.32 -3.20 2.08
C LEU A 411 20.08 -3.04 2.95
N ILE A 412 20.19 -3.14 4.28
CA ILE A 412 19.05 -3.17 5.20
C ILE A 412 18.14 -1.95 4.94
N GLY A 413 18.72 -0.76 4.83
CA GLY A 413 17.93 0.45 4.61
C GLY A 413 17.26 0.58 3.23
N THR A 414 17.60 -0.28 2.25
CA THR A 414 17.10 -0.18 0.87
C THR A 414 16.12 -1.27 0.49
N ILE A 415 16.17 -2.44 1.14
CA ILE A 415 15.35 -3.62 0.79
C ILE A 415 14.28 -3.96 1.84
N THR A 416 14.31 -3.29 2.98
CA THR A 416 13.39 -3.56 4.09
C THR A 416 11.99 -3.03 3.77
N SER A 417 10.98 -3.82 4.12
CA SER A 417 9.58 -3.40 4.16
C SER A 417 8.88 -3.99 5.39
N ALA A 418 7.68 -3.46 5.71
CA ALA A 418 6.92 -3.92 6.87
C ALA A 418 6.57 -5.42 6.78
N THR A 419 6.43 -6.07 7.92
CA THR A 419 5.89 -7.45 8.04
C THR A 419 4.53 -7.59 7.36
N ARG A 420 4.19 -8.80 6.96
CA ARG A 420 2.96 -9.09 6.22
C ARG A 420 1.94 -9.83 7.09
N SER A 421 0.66 -9.57 6.84
CA SER A 421 -0.44 -10.35 7.43
C SER A 421 -0.43 -11.79 6.91
N PRO A 422 -1.09 -12.75 7.56
CA PRO A 422 -1.37 -14.06 6.97
C PRO A 422 -1.98 -13.91 5.57
N GLY A 423 -1.52 -14.74 4.63
CA GLY A 423 -1.95 -14.68 3.23
C GLY A 423 -0.87 -15.09 2.24
N LYS A 424 -1.20 -15.05 0.96
CA LYS A 424 -0.34 -15.47 -0.14
C LYS A 424 0.39 -14.27 -0.75
N TYR A 425 1.69 -14.41 -0.94
CA TYR A 425 2.58 -13.37 -1.47
C TYR A 425 3.49 -13.94 -2.53
N THR A 426 3.74 -13.16 -3.58
CA THR A 426 4.67 -13.51 -4.64
C THR A 426 5.81 -12.49 -4.68
N VAL A 427 7.04 -12.94 -4.72
CA VAL A 427 8.22 -12.12 -5.02
C VAL A 427 8.95 -12.71 -6.22
N LYS A 428 9.61 -11.86 -7.01
CA LYS A 428 10.27 -12.25 -8.25
C LYS A 428 11.76 -11.99 -8.19
N TRP A 429 12.52 -12.81 -8.91
CA TRP A 429 13.93 -12.56 -9.16
C TRP A 429 14.23 -12.59 -10.66
N ASP A 430 14.90 -11.56 -11.14
CA ASP A 430 15.26 -11.35 -12.56
C ASP A 430 16.67 -11.84 -12.91
N GLY A 431 17.27 -12.65 -12.04
CA GLY A 431 18.62 -13.19 -12.24
C GLY A 431 19.74 -12.17 -12.11
N LYS A 432 19.54 -11.09 -11.34
CA LYS A 432 20.58 -10.11 -11.05
C LYS A 432 21.02 -10.16 -9.60
N ASP A 433 22.29 -9.83 -9.37
CA ASP A 433 22.87 -9.65 -8.04
C ASP A 433 22.39 -8.34 -7.36
N ASN A 434 22.89 -8.08 -6.15
CA ASN A 434 22.54 -6.84 -5.42
C ASN A 434 23.05 -5.56 -6.11
N ALA A 435 24.04 -5.64 -6.99
CA ALA A 435 24.56 -4.54 -7.79
C ALA A 435 23.81 -4.38 -9.14
N GLY A 436 22.79 -5.21 -9.41
CA GLY A 436 21.99 -5.18 -10.65
C GLY A 436 22.68 -5.85 -11.84
N LYS A 437 23.76 -6.60 -11.65
CA LYS A 437 24.47 -7.33 -12.71
C LYS A 437 23.86 -8.70 -12.90
N PRO A 438 23.66 -9.17 -14.15
CA PRO A 438 23.21 -10.51 -14.42
C PRO A 438 24.17 -11.56 -13.82
N VAL A 439 23.60 -12.57 -13.15
CA VAL A 439 24.37 -13.69 -12.62
C VAL A 439 24.70 -14.73 -13.70
N LYS A 440 25.60 -15.64 -13.42
CA LYS A 440 25.88 -16.78 -14.30
C LYS A 440 24.69 -17.76 -14.31
N ALA A 441 24.43 -18.40 -15.44
CA ALA A 441 23.51 -19.54 -15.46
C ALA A 441 24.12 -20.69 -14.64
N GLY A 442 23.28 -21.47 -13.97
CA GLY A 442 23.71 -22.61 -13.16
C GLY A 442 22.89 -22.83 -11.92
N THR A 443 23.46 -23.54 -10.96
CA THR A 443 22.80 -23.93 -9.72
C THR A 443 22.92 -22.88 -8.64
N TYR A 444 21.78 -22.54 -8.04
CA TYR A 444 21.63 -21.61 -6.91
C TYR A 444 20.70 -22.18 -5.84
N PHE A 445 20.77 -21.60 -4.67
CA PHE A 445 19.86 -21.93 -3.58
C PHE A 445 18.90 -20.77 -3.32
N VAL A 446 17.62 -21.07 -3.36
CA VAL A 446 16.55 -20.17 -2.92
C VAL A 446 16.30 -20.42 -1.44
N ASN A 447 16.45 -19.42 -0.61
CA ASN A 447 16.29 -19.49 0.84
C ASN A 447 15.12 -18.62 1.25
N ILE A 448 14.27 -19.14 2.14
CA ILE A 448 13.15 -18.44 2.75
C ILE A 448 13.24 -18.70 4.27
N GLU A 449 13.41 -17.66 5.05
CA GLU A 449 13.52 -17.72 6.50
C GLU A 449 12.42 -16.87 7.13
N ALA A 450 11.72 -17.42 8.10
CA ALA A 450 10.70 -16.72 8.86
C ALA A 450 10.97 -16.91 10.38
N ALA A 451 10.87 -15.82 11.12
CA ALA A 451 11.02 -15.81 12.57
C ALA A 451 10.01 -14.87 13.20
N ARG A 452 9.46 -15.23 14.35
CA ARG A 452 8.52 -14.39 15.08
C ARG A 452 9.13 -13.96 16.40
N GLU A 453 8.95 -12.70 16.77
CA GLU A 453 9.37 -12.17 18.06
C GLU A 453 8.74 -13.01 19.19
N HIS A 454 9.58 -13.66 19.99
CA HIS A 454 9.20 -14.60 21.04
C HIS A 454 8.32 -15.78 20.55
N GLY A 455 8.45 -16.16 19.29
CA GLY A 455 7.64 -17.21 18.65
C GLY A 455 8.46 -18.28 17.97
N THR A 456 7.85 -18.88 16.96
CA THR A 456 8.42 -19.95 16.17
C THR A 456 9.41 -19.44 15.13
N TYR A 457 10.20 -20.36 14.60
CA TYR A 457 11.22 -20.14 13.59
C TYR A 457 11.09 -21.20 12.49
N GLN A 458 11.24 -20.79 11.25
CA GLN A 458 11.21 -21.71 10.10
C GLN A 458 12.24 -21.31 9.07
N MET A 459 12.93 -22.30 8.51
CA MET A 459 13.87 -22.13 7.39
C MET A 459 13.52 -23.11 6.29
N MET A 460 13.41 -22.61 5.07
CA MET A 460 13.22 -23.38 3.85
C MET A 460 14.38 -23.09 2.90
N ARG A 461 14.90 -24.13 2.25
CA ARG A 461 15.99 -24.02 1.29
C ARG A 461 15.73 -24.95 0.11
N GLN A 462 15.84 -24.44 -1.10
CA GLN A 462 15.65 -25.19 -2.33
C GLN A 462 16.79 -24.94 -3.29
N GLU A 463 17.41 -26.02 -3.75
CA GLU A 463 18.36 -25.98 -4.84
C GLU A 463 17.61 -25.92 -6.19
N MET A 464 17.98 -24.98 -7.03
CA MET A 464 17.40 -24.76 -8.36
C MET A 464 18.51 -24.57 -9.39
N ASP A 465 18.32 -25.21 -10.56
CA ASP A 465 19.17 -24.97 -11.74
C ASP A 465 18.50 -23.96 -12.67
N PHE A 466 19.21 -22.88 -12.96
CA PHE A 466 18.75 -21.77 -13.80
C PHE A 466 19.47 -21.77 -15.15
N SER A 467 19.45 -22.90 -15.83
CA SER A 467 20.09 -23.11 -17.16
C SER A 467 19.17 -22.86 -18.35
N GLY A 468 17.99 -22.27 -18.13
CA GLY A 468 17.04 -21.93 -19.21
C GLY A 468 15.97 -23.00 -19.47
N THR A 469 15.83 -23.99 -18.58
CA THR A 469 14.73 -24.97 -18.63
C THR A 469 13.74 -24.65 -17.50
N PRO A 470 12.44 -24.46 -17.81
CA PRO A 470 11.42 -24.22 -16.77
C PRO A 470 11.41 -25.33 -15.71
N LYS A 471 11.28 -24.93 -14.45
CA LYS A 471 11.28 -25.87 -13.33
C LYS A 471 10.43 -25.32 -12.19
N THR A 472 9.68 -26.20 -11.54
CA THR A 472 8.88 -25.86 -10.36
C THR A 472 9.28 -26.75 -9.18
N ALA A 473 9.38 -26.17 -8.00
CA ALA A 473 9.60 -26.88 -6.75
C ALA A 473 8.54 -26.43 -5.71
N GLN A 474 7.95 -27.39 -5.03
CA GLN A 474 7.05 -27.15 -3.90
C GLN A 474 7.76 -27.49 -2.60
N LEU A 475 7.72 -26.58 -1.63
CA LEU A 475 8.30 -26.78 -0.31
C LEU A 475 7.18 -27.03 0.68
N PRO A 476 7.34 -28.05 1.56
CA PRO A 476 6.33 -28.37 2.56
C PRO A 476 6.19 -27.24 3.57
N GLY A 477 4.97 -27.01 4.01
CA GLY A 477 4.65 -26.01 5.03
C GLY A 477 5.24 -26.32 6.39
N GLY A 478 5.22 -25.31 7.26
CA GLY A 478 5.67 -25.37 8.65
C GLY A 478 4.91 -24.40 9.53
N SER A 479 5.54 -23.94 10.60
CA SER A 479 4.87 -23.12 11.62
C SER A 479 4.56 -21.69 11.15
N GLU A 480 5.45 -21.04 10.38
CA GLU A 480 5.31 -19.65 9.99
C GLU A 480 4.87 -19.48 8.54
N ILE A 481 5.27 -20.41 7.67
CA ILE A 481 4.98 -20.45 6.24
C ILE A 481 4.20 -21.73 5.97
N ALA A 482 2.92 -21.58 5.64
CA ALA A 482 2.01 -22.70 5.40
C ALA A 482 2.36 -23.46 4.09
N SER A 483 2.87 -22.75 3.08
CA SER A 483 3.35 -23.34 1.83
C SER A 483 4.31 -22.40 1.12
N ALA A 484 5.22 -22.96 0.29
CA ALA A 484 5.99 -22.18 -0.65
C ALA A 484 6.15 -22.93 -1.97
N THR A 485 6.06 -22.20 -3.10
CA THR A 485 6.29 -22.70 -4.44
C THR A 485 7.32 -21.82 -5.13
N ILE A 486 8.29 -22.43 -5.77
CA ILE A 486 9.36 -21.76 -6.51
C ILE A 486 9.23 -22.16 -7.98
N GLU A 487 8.99 -21.19 -8.85
CA GLU A 487 8.74 -21.42 -10.27
C GLU A 487 9.76 -20.65 -11.12
N TYR A 488 10.64 -21.37 -11.80
CA TYR A 488 11.52 -20.82 -12.82
C TYR A 488 10.83 -20.98 -14.18
N ARG A 489 10.46 -19.88 -14.81
CA ARG A 489 9.65 -19.88 -16.03
C ARG A 489 10.06 -18.76 -16.99
N LYS A 490 9.56 -18.81 -18.23
CA LYS A 490 9.70 -17.68 -19.15
C LYS A 490 8.95 -16.47 -18.58
N ALA A 491 9.59 -15.31 -18.66
CA ALA A 491 8.97 -14.04 -18.33
C ALA A 491 7.77 -13.79 -19.27
N GLN A 492 6.67 -13.31 -18.70
CA GLN A 492 5.45 -12.97 -19.45
C GLN A 492 5.52 -11.56 -20.00
#